data_1db0223793a56855f33edc99df88606f
#
_entry.id   1db0223793a56855f33edc99df88606f
#
_cell.length_a   1.000
_cell.length_b   1.000
_cell.length_c   1.000
_cell.angle_alpha   90.00
_cell.angle_beta   90.00
_cell.angle_gamma   90.00
#
_symmetry.space_group_name_H-M   'P 1'
#
loop_
_entity.id
_entity.type
_entity.pdbx_description
1 polymer ?
#
loop_
_entity_poly.entity_id
_entity_poly.type
_entity_poly.pdbx_seq_one_letter_code
_entity_poly.pdbx_strand_id
1 'polypeptide(L)'
;LFVLFLKEAGLIGGNVIAVDGTKICGNNSKKNNYNQKKIDRHLAYIEEKTKQYLAQLDKADREEDQSQSIAVTDVEEKLEKLKTHKIKYEQLAKQIEESKEQQVSTTDADARALLVRGVVVEVGYNVQAAVDAKHSLVVATHTINRNDKNALYDISSEAKENIAAEALTVLADKGYHTGKELQSCQNADINTIVARQEIVNSNEKGTQPEYLIQHFKYNQETDTYTCPQGETLHTTGKLHTKKRSEDISYQFKKYRTSACNNCAVKHLCTGRHDGRREIERSEYAEAVERNKYNYESNPQLYRRRQEINEHIFGTIKRQWNLYYTNLRGLEKVNGELALIMTVYNMKRSKNILGFAKLMEILKNWTPKYPGRGFSIKSRLHQPRLISQNKPFNFFQENIAA
;
A
#
# COMPACT_ATOMS: atom_id res chain seq x y z
N LEU A 1 -6.16 16.45 18.55
CA LEU A 1 -6.50 17.73 19.23
C LEU A 1 -6.73 18.87 18.22
N PHE A 2 -5.77 19.16 17.32
CA PHE A 2 -5.91 20.26 16.35
C PHE A 2 -7.07 20.05 15.37
N VAL A 3 -7.28 18.82 14.89
CA VAL A 3 -8.44 18.46 14.03
C VAL A 3 -9.77 18.70 14.76
N LEU A 4 -9.85 18.37 16.04
CA LEU A 4 -11.03 18.64 16.86
C LEU A 4 -11.30 20.14 16.99
N PHE A 5 -10.25 20.95 17.25
CA PHE A 5 -10.36 22.39 17.21
C PHE A 5 -10.92 22.91 15.88
N LEU A 6 -10.40 22.41 14.75
CA LEU A 6 -10.89 22.80 13.43
C LEU A 6 -12.37 22.43 13.20
N LYS A 7 -12.80 21.29 13.73
CA LYS A 7 -14.21 20.87 13.68
C LYS A 7 -15.09 21.81 14.50
N GLU A 8 -14.71 22.10 15.75
CA GLU A 8 -15.45 22.99 16.64
C GLU A 8 -15.45 24.44 16.13
N ALA A 9 -14.39 24.87 15.45
CA ALA A 9 -14.35 26.15 14.72
C ALA A 9 -15.20 26.18 13.43
N GLY A 10 -15.91 25.07 13.11
CA GLY A 10 -16.79 24.98 11.95
C GLY A 10 -16.05 24.86 10.60
N LEU A 11 -14.76 24.57 10.61
CA LEU A 11 -13.94 24.46 9.42
C LEU A 11 -13.97 23.05 8.79
N ILE A 12 -14.32 22.03 9.56
CA ILE A 12 -14.49 20.66 9.10
C ILE A 12 -15.98 20.34 8.99
N GLY A 13 -16.41 19.77 7.88
CA GLY A 13 -17.79 19.33 7.65
C GLY A 13 -18.12 18.04 8.39
N GLY A 14 -17.18 17.11 8.45
CA GLY A 14 -17.26 15.88 9.21
C GLY A 14 -18.11 14.76 8.62
N ASN A 15 -18.70 14.94 7.44
CA ASN A 15 -19.61 13.96 6.80
C ASN A 15 -18.96 13.22 5.63
N VAL A 16 -18.11 13.90 4.87
CA VAL A 16 -17.49 13.38 3.66
C VAL A 16 -16.00 13.69 3.69
N ILE A 17 -15.20 12.66 3.46
CA ILE A 17 -13.75 12.79 3.28
C ILE A 17 -13.32 12.15 1.95
N ALA A 18 -12.22 12.63 1.41
CA ALA A 18 -11.53 11.98 0.31
C ALA A 18 -10.21 11.40 0.81
N VAL A 19 -9.93 10.15 0.47
CA VAL A 19 -8.68 9.46 0.77
C VAL A 19 -7.87 9.30 -0.51
N ASP A 20 -6.61 9.69 -0.45
CA ASP A 20 -5.65 9.49 -1.54
C ASP A 20 -4.23 9.36 -1.00
N GLY A 21 -3.36 8.75 -1.79
CA GLY A 21 -1.96 8.52 -1.44
C GLY A 21 -1.00 9.23 -2.39
N THR A 22 0.09 9.74 -1.84
CA THR A 22 1.17 10.30 -2.66
C THR A 22 2.51 9.69 -2.29
N LYS A 23 3.31 9.33 -3.32
CA LYS A 23 4.65 8.78 -3.11
C LYS A 23 5.64 9.92 -2.88
N ILE A 24 6.42 9.81 -1.81
CA ILE A 24 7.51 10.73 -1.46
C ILE A 24 8.80 9.90 -1.37
N CYS A 25 9.85 10.36 -2.03
CA CYS A 25 11.13 9.68 -2.00
C CYS A 25 11.70 9.68 -0.58
N GLY A 26 12.21 8.54 -0.15
CA GLY A 26 12.96 8.44 1.10
C GLY A 26 14.35 9.07 0.97
N ASN A 27 14.96 9.38 2.11
CA ASN A 27 16.39 9.73 2.18
C ASN A 27 17.22 8.46 1.92
N ASN A 28 17.18 7.99 0.68
CA ASN A 28 17.73 6.71 0.27
C ASN A 28 18.27 6.77 -1.18
N SER A 29 19.04 5.75 -1.56
CA SER A 29 19.50 5.57 -2.93
C SER A 29 18.94 4.29 -3.53
N LYS A 30 18.47 4.34 -4.78
CA LYS A 30 18.05 3.13 -5.54
C LYS A 30 19.15 2.07 -5.60
N LYS A 31 20.43 2.48 -5.59
CA LYS A 31 21.58 1.56 -5.59
C LYS A 31 21.64 0.72 -4.33
N ASN A 32 21.16 1.25 -3.20
CA ASN A 32 21.19 0.62 -1.88
C ASN A 32 19.92 -0.17 -1.54
N ASN A 33 19.00 -0.29 -2.49
CA ASN A 33 17.81 -1.12 -2.36
C ASN A 33 18.00 -2.41 -3.15
N TYR A 34 17.84 -3.56 -2.48
CA TYR A 34 18.10 -4.90 -3.00
C TYR A 34 16.84 -5.75 -2.97
N ASN A 35 16.60 -6.47 -4.05
CA ASN A 35 15.65 -7.57 -4.12
C ASN A 35 16.40 -8.84 -4.51
N GLN A 36 15.79 -10.03 -4.39
CA GLN A 36 16.43 -11.30 -4.67
C GLN A 36 17.11 -11.31 -6.04
N LYS A 37 16.40 -10.89 -7.09
CA LYS A 37 16.95 -10.85 -8.47
C LYS A 37 18.20 -9.97 -8.62
N LYS A 38 18.31 -8.88 -7.85
CA LYS A 38 19.51 -8.02 -7.87
C LYS A 38 20.65 -8.66 -7.12
N ILE A 39 20.36 -9.31 -5.99
CA ILE A 39 21.36 -10.06 -5.20
C ILE A 39 21.94 -11.20 -6.04
N ASP A 40 21.08 -12.00 -6.66
CA ASP A 40 21.51 -13.14 -7.50
C ASP A 40 22.43 -12.68 -8.63
N ARG A 41 22.13 -11.55 -9.28
CA ARG A 41 23.01 -10.98 -10.31
C ARG A 41 24.38 -10.56 -9.76
N HIS A 42 24.44 -9.98 -8.56
CA HIS A 42 25.69 -9.60 -7.95
C HIS A 42 26.51 -10.83 -7.54
N LEU A 43 25.88 -11.87 -7.00
CA LEU A 43 26.54 -13.12 -6.65
C LEU A 43 27.10 -13.83 -7.89
N ALA A 44 26.31 -13.94 -8.96
CA ALA A 44 26.79 -14.51 -10.22
C ALA A 44 27.97 -13.74 -10.81
N TYR A 45 27.94 -12.41 -10.79
CA TYR A 45 29.07 -11.57 -11.21
C TYR A 45 30.33 -11.81 -10.35
N ILE A 46 30.17 -11.93 -9.03
CA ILE A 46 31.29 -12.20 -8.12
C ILE A 46 31.90 -13.59 -8.42
N GLU A 47 31.09 -14.60 -8.63
CA GLU A 47 31.56 -15.94 -8.98
C GLU A 47 32.34 -15.96 -10.29
N GLU A 48 31.81 -15.29 -11.31
CA GLU A 48 32.50 -15.19 -12.61
C GLU A 48 33.85 -14.45 -12.47
N LYS A 49 33.87 -13.31 -11.78
CA LYS A 49 35.10 -12.54 -11.56
C LYS A 49 36.12 -13.28 -10.70
N THR A 50 35.67 -14.01 -9.68
CA THR A 50 36.53 -14.85 -8.85
C THR A 50 37.22 -15.92 -9.69
N LYS A 51 36.49 -16.60 -10.56
CA LYS A 51 37.07 -17.60 -11.51
C LYS A 51 38.12 -16.96 -12.43
N GLN A 52 37.82 -15.76 -12.97
CA GLN A 52 38.73 -15.04 -13.84
C GLN A 52 40.02 -14.66 -13.12
N TYR A 53 39.94 -14.14 -11.89
CA TYR A 53 41.12 -13.74 -11.11
C TYR A 53 41.94 -14.95 -10.64
N LEU A 54 41.32 -16.05 -10.24
CA LEU A 54 42.04 -17.29 -9.91
C LEU A 54 42.81 -17.84 -11.12
N ALA A 55 42.17 -17.84 -12.31
CA ALA A 55 42.86 -18.26 -13.54
C ALA A 55 44.05 -17.33 -13.91
N GLN A 56 43.97 -16.03 -13.55
CA GLN A 56 45.11 -15.12 -13.73
C GLN A 56 46.25 -15.44 -12.75
N LEU A 57 45.97 -15.77 -11.50
CA LEU A 57 46.95 -16.20 -10.53
C LEU A 57 47.62 -17.51 -10.96
N ASP A 58 46.86 -18.53 -11.36
CA ASP A 58 47.36 -19.81 -11.85
C ASP A 58 48.27 -19.64 -13.07
N LYS A 59 47.99 -18.64 -13.91
CA LYS A 59 48.85 -18.31 -15.04
C LYS A 59 50.15 -17.64 -14.62
N ALA A 60 50.05 -16.64 -13.70
CA ALA A 60 51.20 -15.94 -13.18
C ALA A 60 52.19 -16.90 -12.43
N ASP A 61 51.63 -17.84 -11.66
CA ASP A 61 52.43 -18.87 -10.93
C ASP A 61 53.18 -19.79 -11.88
N ARG A 62 52.71 -19.99 -13.11
CA ARG A 62 53.40 -20.84 -14.12
C ARG A 62 54.47 -20.13 -14.92
N GLU A 63 54.43 -18.77 -14.95
CA GLU A 63 55.31 -17.95 -15.80
C GLU A 63 56.50 -17.35 -15.02
N GLU A 64 56.82 -17.77 -13.79
CA GLU A 64 58.02 -17.47 -12.91
C GLU A 64 58.76 -16.14 -13.18
N ASP A 65 58.12 -15.04 -13.54
CA ASP A 65 58.77 -13.80 -13.91
C ASP A 65 58.66 -12.76 -12.78
N GLN A 66 59.81 -12.31 -12.26
CA GLN A 66 59.93 -11.35 -11.10
C GLN A 66 59.24 -10.00 -11.33
N SER A 67 58.90 -9.64 -12.56
CA SER A 67 58.19 -8.42 -12.90
C SER A 67 56.69 -8.45 -12.55
N GLN A 68 56.14 -9.63 -12.20
CA GLN A 68 54.70 -9.86 -12.00
C GLN A 68 54.27 -9.77 -10.52
N SER A 69 55.17 -9.57 -9.54
CA SER A 69 54.79 -9.55 -8.11
C SER A 69 53.79 -8.45 -7.74
N ILE A 70 53.82 -7.28 -8.41
CA ILE A 70 52.91 -6.17 -8.18
C ILE A 70 51.53 -6.50 -8.77
N ALA A 71 51.46 -7.23 -9.89
CA ALA A 71 50.21 -7.64 -10.52
C ALA A 71 49.48 -8.72 -9.69
N VAL A 72 50.25 -9.63 -9.01
CA VAL A 72 49.70 -10.67 -8.13
C VAL A 72 49.05 -10.06 -6.89
N THR A 73 49.73 -9.12 -6.19
CA THR A 73 49.17 -8.42 -5.02
C THR A 73 47.90 -7.64 -5.34
N ASP A 74 47.81 -7.01 -6.52
CA ASP A 74 46.59 -6.30 -6.95
C ASP A 74 45.41 -7.27 -7.23
N VAL A 75 45.69 -8.46 -7.75
CA VAL A 75 44.68 -9.50 -7.95
C VAL A 75 44.23 -10.10 -6.62
N GLU A 76 45.10 -10.33 -5.66
CA GLU A 76 44.73 -10.81 -4.33
C GLU A 76 43.84 -9.79 -3.58
N GLU A 77 44.20 -8.49 -3.62
CA GLU A 77 43.32 -7.44 -3.05
C GLU A 77 41.92 -7.42 -3.70
N LYS A 78 41.85 -7.61 -5.00
CA LYS A 78 40.55 -7.69 -5.71
C LYS A 78 39.73 -8.92 -5.28
N LEU A 79 40.38 -10.07 -5.09
CA LEU A 79 39.74 -11.28 -4.59
C LEU A 79 39.21 -11.08 -3.17
N GLU A 80 39.99 -10.42 -2.28
CA GLU A 80 39.50 -10.14 -0.92
C GLU A 80 38.31 -9.20 -0.89
N LYS A 81 38.29 -8.17 -1.76
CA LYS A 81 37.13 -7.30 -1.96
C LYS A 81 35.91 -8.08 -2.46
N LEU A 82 36.09 -9.02 -3.39
CA LEU A 82 35.01 -9.88 -3.87
C LEU A 82 34.47 -10.80 -2.77
N LYS A 83 35.33 -11.39 -1.92
CA LYS A 83 34.89 -12.19 -0.77
C LYS A 83 34.03 -11.36 0.20
N THR A 84 34.49 -10.16 0.54
CA THR A 84 33.75 -9.24 1.40
C THR A 84 32.39 -8.89 0.81
N HIS A 85 32.33 -8.60 -0.47
CA HIS A 85 31.07 -8.34 -1.18
C HIS A 85 30.15 -9.56 -1.20
N LYS A 86 30.69 -10.76 -1.39
CA LYS A 86 29.92 -12.02 -1.39
C LYS A 86 29.23 -12.21 -0.05
N ILE A 87 29.96 -12.11 1.05
CA ILE A 87 29.42 -12.20 2.42
C ILE A 87 28.29 -11.18 2.63
N LYS A 88 28.49 -9.93 2.19
CA LYS A 88 27.46 -8.89 2.27
C LYS A 88 26.18 -9.27 1.53
N TYR A 89 26.29 -9.77 0.30
CA TYR A 89 25.09 -10.13 -0.49
C TYR A 89 24.39 -11.39 0.04
N GLU A 90 25.13 -12.36 0.56
CA GLU A 90 24.58 -13.53 1.25
C GLU A 90 23.81 -13.14 2.52
N GLN A 91 24.33 -12.19 3.29
CA GLN A 91 23.62 -11.63 4.46
C GLN A 91 22.35 -10.91 4.06
N LEU A 92 22.35 -10.13 2.97
CA LEU A 92 21.14 -9.46 2.46
C LEU A 92 20.11 -10.46 1.96
N ALA A 93 20.53 -11.55 1.30
CA ALA A 93 19.63 -12.61 0.88
C ALA A 93 18.94 -13.27 2.08
N LYS A 94 19.74 -13.63 3.10
CA LYS A 94 19.23 -14.19 4.35
C LYS A 94 18.26 -13.25 5.06
N GLN A 95 18.55 -11.94 5.08
CA GLN A 95 17.67 -10.94 5.66
C GLN A 95 16.31 -10.85 4.92
N ILE A 96 16.30 -10.94 3.59
CA ILE A 96 15.06 -10.98 2.80
C ILE A 96 14.24 -12.24 3.14
N GLU A 97 14.90 -13.39 3.22
CA GLU A 97 14.25 -14.67 3.54
C GLU A 97 13.65 -14.66 4.97
N GLU A 98 14.41 -14.22 5.96
CA GLU A 98 13.97 -14.15 7.36
C GLU A 98 12.84 -13.13 7.59
N SER A 99 12.91 -11.98 6.92
CA SER A 99 11.90 -10.92 7.05
C SER A 99 10.62 -11.21 6.28
N LYS A 100 10.62 -12.18 5.35
CA LYS A 100 9.55 -12.43 4.37
C LYS A 100 9.21 -11.20 3.51
N GLU A 101 10.07 -10.23 3.46
CA GLU A 101 9.95 -9.04 2.63
C GLU A 101 10.49 -9.30 1.23
N GLN A 102 9.96 -8.60 0.22
CA GLN A 102 10.44 -8.78 -1.16
C GLN A 102 11.71 -7.99 -1.46
N GLN A 103 12.11 -7.10 -0.56
CA GLN A 103 13.25 -6.21 -0.75
C GLN A 103 13.79 -5.68 0.58
N VAL A 104 15.05 -5.29 0.58
CA VAL A 104 15.74 -4.68 1.72
C VAL A 104 16.52 -3.47 1.26
N SER A 105 16.52 -2.42 2.07
CA SER A 105 17.35 -1.25 1.85
C SER A 105 18.43 -1.14 2.95
N THR A 106 19.67 -0.90 2.55
CA THR A 106 20.78 -0.74 3.49
C THR A 106 20.93 0.68 4.04
N THR A 107 20.20 1.65 3.47
CA THR A 107 20.23 3.05 3.93
C THR A 107 19.05 3.38 4.83
N ASP A 108 17.86 2.91 4.46
CA ASP A 108 16.63 3.10 5.20
C ASP A 108 15.82 1.79 5.12
N ALA A 109 15.84 1.02 6.20
CA ALA A 109 15.29 -0.33 6.25
C ALA A 109 13.79 -0.39 5.96
N ASP A 110 13.06 0.70 6.23
CA ASP A 110 11.60 0.77 6.04
C ASP A 110 11.20 1.30 4.66
N ALA A 111 12.10 2.00 3.95
CA ALA A 111 11.79 2.52 2.61
C ALA A 111 11.70 1.38 1.59
N ARG A 112 10.72 1.47 0.69
CA ARG A 112 10.48 0.46 -0.36
C ARG A 112 10.46 1.09 -1.74
N ALA A 113 10.83 0.29 -2.74
CA ALA A 113 10.66 0.65 -4.14
C ALA A 113 9.17 0.67 -4.49
N LEU A 114 8.65 1.83 -4.77
CA LEU A 114 7.25 2.08 -5.11
C LEU A 114 7.12 2.59 -6.54
N LEU A 115 6.09 2.14 -7.24
CA LEU A 115 5.81 2.60 -8.58
C LEU A 115 5.17 4.00 -8.54
N VAL A 116 5.85 4.98 -9.11
CA VAL A 116 5.39 6.37 -9.21
C VAL A 116 4.85 6.61 -10.62
N ARG A 117 3.63 7.12 -10.74
CA ARG A 117 2.95 7.42 -12.02
C ARG A 117 2.92 6.24 -13.01
N GLY A 118 2.92 5.00 -12.49
CA GLY A 118 2.83 3.80 -13.33
C GLY A 118 4.10 3.41 -14.09
N VAL A 119 5.15 4.22 -14.08
CA VAL A 119 6.35 4.01 -14.93
C VAL A 119 7.65 4.04 -14.14
N VAL A 120 7.82 4.98 -13.23
CA VAL A 120 9.09 5.20 -12.52
C VAL A 120 9.04 4.54 -11.15
N VAL A 121 10.06 3.74 -10.84
CA VAL A 121 10.23 3.17 -9.49
C VAL A 121 11.10 4.11 -8.67
N GLU A 122 10.57 4.58 -7.54
CA GLU A 122 11.29 5.38 -6.55
C GLU A 122 11.31 4.64 -5.21
N VAL A 123 12.42 4.77 -4.47
CA VAL A 123 12.54 4.20 -3.12
C VAL A 123 12.08 5.24 -2.11
N GLY A 124 11.04 4.92 -1.36
CA GLY A 124 10.47 5.89 -0.43
C GLY A 124 9.22 5.35 0.26
N TYR A 125 8.30 6.26 0.49
CA TYR A 125 7.09 6.05 1.26
C TYR A 125 5.84 6.48 0.48
N ASN A 126 4.72 5.90 0.84
CA ASN A 126 3.42 6.27 0.34
C ASN A 126 2.64 6.97 1.47
N VAL A 127 2.41 8.25 1.31
CA VAL A 127 1.74 9.10 2.31
C VAL A 127 0.27 9.16 2.00
N GLN A 128 -0.52 8.59 2.86
CA GLN A 128 -1.97 8.61 2.80
C GLN A 128 -2.51 9.85 3.52
N ALA A 129 -3.49 10.51 2.95
CA ALA A 129 -4.19 11.62 3.57
C ALA A 129 -5.71 11.44 3.44
N ALA A 130 -6.40 11.58 4.56
CA ALA A 130 -7.85 11.74 4.61
C ALA A 130 -8.17 13.23 4.73
N VAL A 131 -8.91 13.75 3.78
CA VAL A 131 -9.14 15.20 3.61
C VAL A 131 -10.64 15.49 3.66
N ASP A 132 -11.07 16.39 4.53
CA ASP A 132 -12.46 16.80 4.65
C ASP A 132 -12.92 17.61 3.41
N ALA A 133 -14.14 17.32 2.94
CA ALA A 133 -14.66 17.87 1.69
C ALA A 133 -15.06 19.35 1.76
N LYS A 134 -15.24 19.92 2.97
CA LYS A 134 -15.72 21.29 3.13
C LYS A 134 -14.68 22.33 2.74
N HIS A 135 -13.48 22.21 3.28
CA HIS A 135 -12.40 23.18 3.09
C HIS A 135 -11.06 22.55 2.73
N SER A 136 -11.02 21.28 2.34
CA SER A 136 -9.80 20.51 2.01
C SER A 136 -8.79 20.53 3.17
N LEU A 137 -9.27 20.31 4.41
CA LEU A 137 -8.44 20.17 5.61
C LEU A 137 -8.14 18.70 5.87
N VAL A 138 -6.91 18.40 6.24
CA VAL A 138 -6.47 17.03 6.55
C VAL A 138 -7.01 16.64 7.92
N VAL A 139 -7.68 15.49 7.99
CA VAL A 139 -8.27 14.95 9.22
C VAL A 139 -7.53 13.73 9.75
N ALA A 140 -6.84 13.00 8.88
CA ALA A 140 -5.90 11.94 9.25
C ALA A 140 -4.77 11.83 8.21
N THR A 141 -3.61 11.33 8.63
CA THR A 141 -2.49 11.05 7.75
C THR A 141 -1.72 9.82 8.22
N HIS A 142 -1.42 8.93 7.27
CA HIS A 142 -0.72 7.69 7.50
C HIS A 142 0.44 7.55 6.51
N THR A 143 1.62 7.24 6.99
CA THR A 143 2.73 6.89 6.12
C THR A 143 2.88 5.38 6.05
N ILE A 144 2.87 4.83 4.85
CA ILE A 144 3.05 3.40 4.60
C ILE A 144 4.19 3.19 3.59
N ASN A 145 4.75 2.01 3.56
CA ASN A 145 5.82 1.62 2.62
C ASN A 145 5.35 0.64 1.55
N ARG A 146 4.06 0.63 1.28
CA ARG A 146 3.38 -0.21 0.29
C ARG A 146 2.44 0.61 -0.57
N ASN A 147 1.82 -0.03 -1.56
CA ASN A 147 0.79 0.60 -2.38
C ASN A 147 -0.51 0.80 -1.57
N ASP A 148 -1.48 1.50 -2.18
CA ASP A 148 -2.75 1.91 -1.58
C ASP A 148 -3.67 0.75 -1.17
N LYS A 149 -3.41 -0.46 -1.67
CA LYS A 149 -4.13 -1.66 -1.24
C LYS A 149 -4.03 -1.87 0.28
N ASN A 150 -5.17 -2.18 0.90
CA ASN A 150 -5.27 -2.42 2.34
C ASN A 150 -4.85 -1.20 3.19
N ALA A 151 -5.15 0.01 2.72
CA ALA A 151 -4.90 1.26 3.44
C ALA A 151 -6.18 2.07 3.70
N LEU A 152 -7.31 1.69 3.10
CA LEU A 152 -8.55 2.47 3.18
C LEU A 152 -9.14 2.47 4.58
N TYR A 153 -9.28 1.29 5.18
CA TYR A 153 -9.95 1.15 6.48
C TYR A 153 -9.19 1.87 7.59
N ASP A 154 -7.88 1.63 7.69
CA ASP A 154 -7.07 2.19 8.77
C ASP A 154 -7.13 3.72 8.80
N ILE A 155 -6.92 4.38 7.66
CA ILE A 155 -6.95 5.84 7.59
C ILE A 155 -8.37 6.41 7.73
N SER A 156 -9.38 5.69 7.23
CA SER A 156 -10.78 6.13 7.34
C SER A 156 -11.30 6.01 8.77
N SER A 157 -10.91 4.96 9.49
CA SER A 157 -11.23 4.77 10.91
C SER A 157 -10.58 5.83 11.76
N GLU A 158 -9.28 6.12 11.54
CA GLU A 158 -8.58 7.21 12.22
C GLU A 158 -9.24 8.58 11.94
N ALA A 159 -9.62 8.83 10.68
CA ALA A 159 -10.33 10.07 10.33
C ALA A 159 -11.66 10.17 11.06
N LYS A 160 -12.46 9.07 11.10
CA LYS A 160 -13.73 9.02 11.82
C LYS A 160 -13.57 9.32 13.32
N GLU A 161 -12.54 8.74 13.95
CA GLU A 161 -12.19 9.00 15.35
C GLU A 161 -11.77 10.46 15.58
N ASN A 162 -10.86 10.98 14.74
CA ASN A 162 -10.30 12.34 14.88
C ASN A 162 -11.36 13.44 14.76
N ILE A 163 -12.39 13.21 13.93
CA ILE A 163 -13.50 14.14 13.76
C ILE A 163 -14.71 13.80 14.64
N ALA A 164 -14.63 12.74 15.45
CA ALA A 164 -15.73 12.24 16.28
C ALA A 164 -17.05 12.17 15.47
N ALA A 165 -17.03 11.50 14.31
CA ALA A 165 -18.21 11.35 13.47
C ALA A 165 -18.94 10.03 13.79
N GLU A 166 -20.27 10.08 13.88
CA GLU A 166 -21.09 8.87 14.02
C GLU A 166 -21.11 8.07 12.71
N ALA A 167 -21.29 8.75 11.58
CA ALA A 167 -21.25 8.20 10.25
C ALA A 167 -20.29 8.99 9.35
N LEU A 168 -19.61 8.32 8.43
CA LEU A 168 -18.63 8.93 7.54
C LEU A 168 -18.78 8.36 6.13
N THR A 169 -18.76 9.23 5.11
CA THR A 169 -18.65 8.82 3.70
C THR A 169 -17.23 9.05 3.20
N VAL A 170 -16.62 8.02 2.64
CA VAL A 170 -15.23 8.03 2.16
C VAL A 170 -15.19 7.86 0.65
N LEU A 171 -14.53 8.81 0.00
CA LEU A 171 -14.26 8.80 -1.43
C LEU A 171 -12.81 8.34 -1.66
N ALA A 172 -12.60 7.30 -2.46
CA ALA A 172 -11.24 6.85 -2.80
C ALA A 172 -11.14 6.37 -4.24
N ASP A 173 -9.91 6.27 -4.76
CA ASP A 173 -9.69 5.80 -6.11
C ASP A 173 -9.74 4.25 -6.21
N LYS A 174 -9.61 3.74 -7.43
CA LYS A 174 -9.63 2.30 -7.72
C LYS A 174 -8.49 1.51 -7.06
N GLY A 175 -7.41 2.17 -6.63
CA GLY A 175 -6.28 1.54 -5.94
C GLY A 175 -6.65 1.00 -4.57
N TYR A 176 -7.66 1.58 -3.94
CA TYR A 176 -8.17 1.19 -2.62
C TYR A 176 -9.26 0.11 -2.67
N HIS A 177 -9.76 -0.24 -3.87
CA HIS A 177 -10.89 -1.18 -4.00
C HIS A 177 -10.45 -2.61 -3.71
N THR A 178 -10.62 -3.06 -2.48
CA THR A 178 -10.51 -4.47 -2.09
C THR A 178 -11.72 -4.89 -1.25
N GLY A 179 -12.22 -6.11 -1.45
CA GLY A 179 -13.43 -6.57 -0.75
C GLY A 179 -13.28 -6.53 0.77
N LYS A 180 -12.12 -6.91 1.29
CA LYS A 180 -11.83 -6.90 2.73
C LYS A 180 -11.90 -5.49 3.32
N GLU A 181 -11.28 -4.50 2.66
CA GLU A 181 -11.31 -3.11 3.12
C GLU A 181 -12.72 -2.52 3.12
N LEU A 182 -13.48 -2.78 2.03
CA LEU A 182 -14.88 -2.34 1.93
C LEU A 182 -15.75 -2.96 3.03
N GLN A 183 -15.54 -4.25 3.34
CA GLN A 183 -16.24 -4.92 4.44
C GLN A 183 -15.85 -4.35 5.80
N SER A 184 -14.56 -4.09 6.03
CA SER A 184 -14.09 -3.48 7.28
C SER A 184 -14.66 -2.06 7.47
N CYS A 185 -14.72 -1.27 6.39
CA CYS A 185 -15.37 0.05 6.43
C CYS A 185 -16.87 -0.08 6.76
N GLN A 186 -17.58 -1.00 6.11
CA GLN A 186 -19.00 -1.24 6.37
C GLN A 186 -19.27 -1.62 7.83
N ASN A 187 -18.46 -2.50 8.40
CA ASN A 187 -18.58 -2.94 9.79
C ASN A 187 -18.30 -1.82 10.80
N ALA A 188 -17.62 -0.76 10.38
CA ALA A 188 -17.32 0.44 11.18
C ALA A 188 -18.26 1.61 10.88
N ASP A 189 -19.39 1.40 10.22
CA ASP A 189 -20.33 2.45 9.78
C ASP A 189 -19.65 3.55 8.94
N ILE A 190 -18.73 3.13 8.07
CA ILE A 190 -18.09 3.98 7.08
C ILE A 190 -18.66 3.64 5.71
N ASN A 191 -19.37 4.59 5.11
CA ASN A 191 -19.93 4.46 3.78
C ASN A 191 -18.84 4.70 2.73
N THR A 192 -18.67 3.79 1.78
CA THR A 192 -17.60 3.86 0.77
C THR A 192 -18.16 4.21 -0.62
N ILE A 193 -17.45 5.09 -1.32
CA ILE A 193 -17.66 5.43 -2.72
C ILE A 193 -16.29 5.30 -3.41
N VAL A 194 -15.94 4.07 -3.79
CA VAL A 194 -14.64 3.70 -4.35
C VAL A 194 -14.83 3.16 -5.76
N ALA A 195 -14.06 3.71 -6.71
CA ALA A 195 -14.12 3.23 -8.09
C ALA A 195 -13.67 1.77 -8.19
N ARG A 196 -14.36 1.00 -9.00
CA ARG A 196 -13.96 -0.38 -9.28
C ARG A 196 -12.82 -0.41 -10.29
N GLN A 197 -11.88 -1.33 -10.11
CA GLN A 197 -10.93 -1.66 -11.18
C GLN A 197 -11.70 -2.41 -12.29
N GLU A 198 -11.46 -2.01 -13.52
CA GLU A 198 -11.88 -2.84 -14.66
C GLU A 198 -11.04 -4.11 -14.64
N ILE A 199 -11.65 -5.19 -14.18
CA ILE A 199 -10.99 -6.48 -14.14
C ILE A 199 -11.29 -7.16 -15.48
N VAL A 200 -10.31 -7.21 -16.35
CA VAL A 200 -10.31 -8.15 -17.47
C VAL A 200 -10.01 -9.52 -16.87
N ASN A 201 -11.06 -10.23 -16.49
CA ASN A 201 -10.91 -11.57 -15.92
C ASN A 201 -10.42 -12.54 -17.00
N SER A 202 -9.32 -13.22 -16.72
CA SER A 202 -8.85 -14.33 -17.56
C SER A 202 -9.89 -15.47 -17.67
N ASN A 203 -10.76 -15.60 -16.68
CA ASN A 203 -11.89 -16.56 -16.65
C ASN A 203 -13.03 -16.19 -17.59
N GLU A 204 -13.07 -14.96 -18.09
CA GLU A 204 -14.07 -14.45 -19.02
C GLU A 204 -13.56 -14.41 -20.47
N LYS A 205 -12.38 -14.97 -20.74
CA LYS A 205 -11.89 -15.17 -22.12
C LYS A 205 -12.91 -16.02 -22.89
N GLY A 206 -13.39 -15.48 -24.00
CA GLY A 206 -14.44 -16.12 -24.82
C GLY A 206 -15.85 -15.91 -24.32
N THR A 207 -16.06 -15.06 -23.27
CA THR A 207 -17.42 -14.68 -22.83
C THR A 207 -17.82 -13.38 -23.51
N GLN A 208 -18.99 -13.36 -24.12
CA GLN A 208 -19.54 -12.14 -24.72
C GLN A 208 -20.02 -11.16 -23.64
N PRO A 209 -20.04 -9.84 -23.91
CA PRO A 209 -20.38 -8.80 -22.93
C PRO A 209 -21.70 -9.05 -22.18
N GLU A 210 -22.72 -9.59 -22.86
CA GLU A 210 -24.07 -9.83 -22.32
C GLU A 210 -24.07 -10.97 -21.27
N TYR A 211 -23.03 -11.80 -21.24
CA TYR A 211 -22.91 -12.94 -20.33
C TYR A 211 -21.83 -12.75 -19.26
N LEU A 212 -21.32 -11.52 -19.09
CA LEU A 212 -20.41 -11.20 -18.01
C LEU A 212 -21.12 -11.28 -16.65
N ILE A 213 -20.39 -11.51 -15.59
CA ILE A 213 -20.91 -11.72 -14.22
C ILE A 213 -21.87 -10.61 -13.76
N GLN A 214 -21.72 -9.40 -14.25
CA GLN A 214 -22.56 -8.26 -13.91
C GLN A 214 -24.02 -8.41 -14.37
N HIS A 215 -24.31 -9.30 -15.30
CA HIS A 215 -25.64 -9.59 -15.82
C HIS A 215 -26.33 -10.76 -15.10
N PHE A 216 -25.63 -11.40 -14.17
CA PHE A 216 -26.19 -12.44 -13.29
C PHE A 216 -26.79 -11.76 -12.05
N LYS A 217 -28.08 -11.99 -11.81
CA LYS A 217 -28.81 -11.39 -10.69
C LYS A 217 -28.74 -12.31 -9.47
N TYR A 218 -28.22 -11.80 -8.36
CA TYR A 218 -28.21 -12.52 -7.09
C TYR A 218 -29.51 -12.32 -6.34
N ASN A 219 -30.06 -13.42 -5.82
CA ASN A 219 -31.20 -13.39 -4.91
C ASN A 219 -30.70 -13.81 -3.52
N GLN A 220 -30.78 -12.88 -2.57
CA GLN A 220 -30.28 -13.06 -1.21
C GLN A 220 -31.18 -14.02 -0.40
N GLU A 221 -32.50 -14.00 -0.61
CA GLU A 221 -33.43 -14.82 0.13
C GLU A 221 -33.25 -16.32 -0.16
N THR A 222 -33.03 -16.66 -1.44
CA THR A 222 -32.85 -18.05 -1.87
C THR A 222 -31.41 -18.48 -2.01
N ASP A 223 -30.42 -17.58 -1.80
CA ASP A 223 -28.99 -17.79 -2.02
C ASP A 223 -28.70 -18.40 -3.40
N THR A 224 -29.25 -17.78 -4.46
CA THR A 224 -29.13 -18.24 -5.85
C THR A 224 -28.75 -17.10 -6.80
N TYR A 225 -28.27 -17.46 -8.00
CA TYR A 225 -28.08 -16.54 -9.10
C TYR A 225 -29.03 -16.88 -10.24
N THR A 226 -29.58 -15.88 -10.90
CA THR A 226 -30.30 -16.04 -12.18
C THR A 226 -29.41 -15.57 -13.31
N CYS A 227 -29.17 -16.42 -14.30
CA CYS A 227 -28.36 -16.08 -15.48
C CYS A 227 -29.13 -15.21 -16.47
N PRO A 228 -28.51 -14.58 -17.49
CA PRO A 228 -29.19 -13.78 -18.51
C PRO A 228 -30.24 -14.56 -19.34
N GLN A 229 -30.16 -15.88 -19.35
CA GLN A 229 -31.18 -16.75 -20.02
C GLN A 229 -32.31 -17.18 -19.08
N GLY A 230 -32.39 -16.67 -17.86
CA GLY A 230 -33.42 -16.96 -16.87
C GLY A 230 -33.18 -18.21 -16.04
N GLU A 231 -32.11 -18.95 -16.26
CA GLU A 231 -31.81 -20.16 -15.51
C GLU A 231 -31.22 -19.87 -14.12
N THR A 232 -31.65 -20.64 -13.12
CA THR A 232 -31.17 -20.50 -11.72
C THR A 232 -29.95 -21.32 -11.47
N LEU A 233 -28.90 -20.67 -10.91
CA LEU A 233 -27.71 -21.31 -10.44
C LEU A 233 -27.77 -21.47 -8.90
N HIS A 234 -27.50 -22.68 -8.44
CA HIS A 234 -27.55 -23.05 -7.02
C HIS A 234 -26.15 -23.25 -6.46
N THR A 235 -26.03 -23.08 -5.16
CA THR A 235 -24.83 -23.41 -4.39
C THR A 235 -25.08 -24.66 -3.53
N THR A 236 -24.02 -25.41 -3.25
CA THR A 236 -24.04 -26.48 -2.25
C THR A 236 -23.82 -25.95 -0.83
N GLY A 237 -23.64 -24.64 -0.65
CA GLY A 237 -23.28 -24.01 0.61
C GLY A 237 -21.82 -24.21 1.01
N LYS A 238 -21.06 -25.05 0.33
CA LYS A 238 -19.65 -25.32 0.63
C LYS A 238 -18.80 -24.08 0.40
N LEU A 239 -18.02 -23.69 1.45
CA LEU A 239 -17.04 -22.64 1.38
C LEU A 239 -15.73 -23.18 0.79
N HIS A 240 -15.19 -22.45 -0.16
CA HIS A 240 -13.89 -22.69 -0.76
C HIS A 240 -12.95 -21.57 -0.40
N THR A 241 -11.68 -21.89 -0.15
CA THR A 241 -10.66 -20.87 0.14
C THR A 241 -9.82 -20.59 -1.10
N LYS A 242 -9.64 -19.33 -1.43
CA LYS A 242 -8.74 -18.87 -2.50
C LYS A 242 -7.57 -18.11 -1.87
N LYS A 243 -6.37 -18.64 -2.03
CA LYS A 243 -5.13 -17.97 -1.62
C LYS A 243 -4.64 -17.12 -2.79
N ARG A 244 -4.41 -15.82 -2.57
CA ARG A 244 -3.78 -14.91 -3.54
C ARG A 244 -2.32 -14.66 -3.25
N SER A 245 -1.93 -14.73 -1.97
CA SER A 245 -0.57 -14.70 -1.45
C SER A 245 -0.56 -15.42 -0.10
N GLU A 246 0.61 -15.59 0.53
CA GLU A 246 0.71 -16.25 1.84
C GLU A 246 -0.20 -15.61 2.91
N ASP A 247 -0.37 -14.27 2.85
CA ASP A 247 -1.13 -13.50 3.83
C ASP A 247 -2.55 -13.12 3.38
N ILE A 248 -2.93 -13.42 2.14
CA ILE A 248 -4.23 -13.01 1.58
C ILE A 248 -5.00 -14.24 1.13
N SER A 249 -5.94 -14.66 1.95
CA SER A 249 -6.93 -15.66 1.61
C SER A 249 -8.35 -15.11 1.85
N TYR A 250 -9.30 -15.58 1.07
CA TYR A 250 -10.72 -15.28 1.26
C TYR A 250 -11.57 -16.50 0.94
N GLN A 251 -12.76 -16.54 1.52
CA GLN A 251 -13.73 -17.60 1.29
C GLN A 251 -14.73 -17.20 0.21
N PHE A 252 -15.22 -18.19 -0.53
CA PHE A 252 -16.23 -17.99 -1.55
C PHE A 252 -17.10 -19.22 -1.72
N LYS A 253 -18.35 -19.00 -2.16
CA LYS A 253 -19.27 -20.03 -2.60
C LYS A 253 -19.25 -20.13 -4.12
N LYS A 254 -19.58 -21.32 -4.62
CA LYS A 254 -19.73 -21.61 -6.05
C LYS A 254 -21.18 -21.83 -6.39
N TYR A 255 -21.64 -21.22 -7.49
CA TYR A 255 -22.99 -21.35 -8.00
C TYR A 255 -22.95 -21.94 -9.40
N ARG A 256 -23.76 -22.97 -9.63
CA ARG A 256 -23.80 -23.75 -10.88
C ARG A 256 -25.23 -24.18 -11.18
N THR A 257 -25.48 -24.55 -12.45
CA THR A 257 -26.72 -25.19 -12.88
C THR A 257 -26.47 -26.28 -13.91
N SER A 258 -27.25 -27.34 -13.88
CA SER A 258 -27.21 -28.41 -14.90
C SER A 258 -27.78 -27.94 -16.25
N ALA A 259 -28.63 -26.91 -16.26
CA ALA A 259 -29.18 -26.33 -17.46
C ALA A 259 -28.13 -25.84 -18.47
N CYS A 260 -26.92 -25.52 -18.01
CA CYS A 260 -25.78 -25.15 -18.87
C CYS A 260 -25.41 -26.26 -19.87
N ASN A 261 -25.69 -27.54 -19.58
CA ASN A 261 -25.35 -28.65 -20.49
C ASN A 261 -26.01 -28.52 -21.84
N ASN A 262 -27.29 -28.12 -21.83
CA ASN A 262 -28.18 -28.01 -23.03
C ASN A 262 -28.41 -26.56 -23.44
N CYS A 263 -27.67 -25.59 -22.91
CA CYS A 263 -27.88 -24.18 -23.21
C CYS A 263 -27.39 -23.84 -24.61
N ALA A 264 -28.26 -23.27 -25.44
CA ALA A 264 -27.95 -22.91 -26.83
C ALA A 264 -26.85 -21.85 -26.95
N VAL A 265 -26.76 -20.94 -25.97
CA VAL A 265 -25.81 -19.82 -25.94
C VAL A 265 -24.58 -20.07 -25.08
N LYS A 266 -24.35 -21.31 -24.68
CA LYS A 266 -23.21 -21.62 -23.77
C LYS A 266 -21.85 -21.21 -24.34
N HIS A 267 -21.68 -21.29 -25.66
CA HIS A 267 -20.45 -20.89 -26.37
C HIS A 267 -20.19 -19.39 -26.31
N LEU A 268 -21.22 -18.57 -26.07
CA LEU A 268 -21.13 -17.12 -25.85
C LEU A 268 -20.94 -16.79 -24.36
N CYS A 269 -21.41 -17.68 -23.46
CA CYS A 269 -21.44 -17.46 -22.02
C CYS A 269 -20.15 -17.85 -21.30
N THR A 270 -19.40 -18.85 -21.80
CA THR A 270 -18.17 -19.32 -21.15
C THR A 270 -17.22 -19.95 -22.17
N GLY A 271 -15.93 -19.60 -22.04
CA GLY A 271 -14.86 -20.25 -22.80
C GLY A 271 -14.28 -21.50 -22.14
N ARG A 272 -14.89 -22.01 -21.06
CA ARG A 272 -14.43 -23.23 -20.38
C ARG A 272 -14.67 -24.46 -21.25
N HIS A 273 -13.72 -25.39 -21.25
CA HIS A 273 -13.81 -26.62 -22.01
C HIS A 273 -15.04 -27.48 -21.62
N ASP A 274 -15.40 -27.52 -20.32
CA ASP A 274 -16.58 -28.23 -19.81
C ASP A 274 -17.92 -27.54 -20.14
N GLY A 275 -17.87 -26.33 -20.74
CA GLY A 275 -19.02 -25.57 -21.15
C GLY A 275 -19.98 -25.15 -20.03
N ARG A 276 -19.60 -25.28 -18.77
CA ARG A 276 -20.40 -24.93 -17.61
C ARG A 276 -20.01 -23.59 -17.05
N ARG A 277 -20.98 -22.69 -16.91
CA ARG A 277 -20.75 -21.42 -16.20
C ARG A 277 -20.73 -21.67 -14.70
N GLU A 278 -19.72 -21.14 -14.04
CA GLU A 278 -19.58 -21.13 -12.60
C GLU A 278 -19.42 -19.70 -12.12
N ILE A 279 -20.22 -19.29 -11.15
CA ILE A 279 -20.13 -17.99 -10.50
C ILE A 279 -19.50 -18.19 -9.13
N GLU A 280 -18.45 -17.43 -8.82
CA GLU A 280 -17.81 -17.38 -7.50
C GLU A 280 -18.33 -16.14 -6.76
N ARG A 281 -18.98 -16.33 -5.61
CA ARG A 281 -19.39 -15.24 -4.71
C ARG A 281 -18.51 -15.25 -3.46
N SER A 282 -17.71 -14.20 -3.30
CA SER A 282 -16.84 -14.05 -2.13
C SER A 282 -17.62 -13.66 -0.89
N GLU A 283 -17.06 -13.92 0.29
CA GLU A 283 -17.59 -13.45 1.57
C GLU A 283 -17.74 -11.91 1.65
N TYR A 284 -17.00 -11.17 0.82
CA TYR A 284 -17.05 -9.70 0.75
C TYR A 284 -18.02 -9.18 -0.34
N ALA A 285 -18.79 -10.06 -0.97
CA ALA A 285 -19.61 -9.68 -2.14
C ALA A 285 -20.64 -8.60 -1.81
N GLU A 286 -21.25 -8.65 -0.63
CA GLU A 286 -22.26 -7.68 -0.19
C GLU A 286 -21.65 -6.27 -0.06
N ALA A 287 -20.48 -6.15 0.59
CA ALA A 287 -19.79 -4.88 0.71
C ALA A 287 -19.35 -4.31 -0.65
N VAL A 288 -18.93 -5.17 -1.57
CA VAL A 288 -18.58 -4.78 -2.94
C VAL A 288 -19.81 -4.30 -3.72
N GLU A 289 -20.94 -4.98 -3.61
CA GLU A 289 -22.21 -4.62 -4.25
C GLU A 289 -22.75 -3.30 -3.67
N ARG A 290 -22.70 -3.11 -2.35
CA ARG A 290 -23.07 -1.85 -1.69
C ARG A 290 -22.19 -0.70 -2.15
N ASN A 291 -20.88 -0.87 -2.19
CA ASN A 291 -19.95 0.15 -2.71
C ASN A 291 -20.26 0.47 -4.19
N LYS A 292 -20.55 -0.55 -5.01
CA LYS A 292 -20.95 -0.36 -6.42
C LYS A 292 -22.20 0.52 -6.52
N TYR A 293 -23.23 0.20 -5.74
CA TYR A 293 -24.47 0.98 -5.70
C TYR A 293 -24.19 2.44 -5.28
N ASN A 294 -23.40 2.64 -4.23
CA ASN A 294 -23.03 3.97 -3.76
C ASN A 294 -22.26 4.77 -4.83
N TYR A 295 -21.34 4.13 -5.52
CA TYR A 295 -20.55 4.75 -6.59
C TYR A 295 -21.43 5.16 -7.79
N GLU A 296 -22.30 4.28 -8.24
CA GLU A 296 -23.20 4.52 -9.37
C GLU A 296 -24.27 5.57 -9.04
N SER A 297 -24.73 5.63 -7.79
CA SER A 297 -25.75 6.59 -7.32
C SER A 297 -25.20 7.99 -7.05
N ASN A 298 -23.87 8.15 -6.88
CA ASN A 298 -23.26 9.41 -6.47
C ASN A 298 -22.10 9.88 -7.38
N PRO A 299 -22.28 9.95 -8.71
CA PRO A 299 -21.20 10.26 -9.65
C PRO A 299 -20.64 11.69 -9.46
N GLN A 300 -21.49 12.65 -9.09
CA GLN A 300 -21.06 14.03 -8.85
C GLN A 300 -20.21 14.14 -7.59
N LEU A 301 -20.60 13.46 -6.51
CA LEU A 301 -19.83 13.43 -5.26
C LEU A 301 -18.47 12.76 -5.49
N TYR A 302 -18.42 11.67 -6.25
CA TYR A 302 -17.18 10.99 -6.58
C TYR A 302 -16.21 11.88 -7.38
N ARG A 303 -16.70 12.68 -8.32
CA ARG A 303 -15.85 13.61 -9.10
C ARG A 303 -15.14 14.63 -8.22
N ARG A 304 -15.79 15.09 -7.14
CA ARG A 304 -15.19 16.03 -6.19
C ARG A 304 -13.97 15.48 -5.46
N ARG A 305 -13.77 14.15 -5.43
CA ARG A 305 -12.61 13.51 -4.82
C ARG A 305 -11.29 14.12 -5.29
N GLN A 306 -11.15 14.36 -6.60
CA GLN A 306 -9.93 14.94 -7.17
C GLN A 306 -9.69 16.35 -6.64
N GLU A 307 -10.69 17.21 -6.69
CA GLU A 307 -10.58 18.60 -6.20
C GLU A 307 -10.15 18.66 -4.73
N ILE A 308 -10.70 17.77 -3.89
CA ILE A 308 -10.40 17.73 -2.46
C ILE A 308 -8.92 17.37 -2.23
N ASN A 309 -8.40 16.34 -2.91
CA ASN A 309 -7.06 15.80 -2.68
C ASN A 309 -5.97 16.55 -3.44
N GLU A 310 -6.25 17.06 -4.65
CA GLU A 310 -5.25 17.78 -5.45
C GLU A 310 -4.77 19.06 -4.75
N HIS A 311 -5.64 19.72 -4.01
CA HIS A 311 -5.28 20.94 -3.30
C HIS A 311 -4.13 20.72 -2.30
N ILE A 312 -4.19 19.65 -1.50
CA ILE A 312 -3.15 19.37 -0.51
C ILE A 312 -1.87 18.88 -1.16
N PHE A 313 -1.94 17.87 -2.03
CA PHE A 313 -0.74 17.32 -2.66
C PHE A 313 -0.09 18.31 -3.63
N GLY A 314 -0.87 19.17 -4.28
CA GLY A 314 -0.36 20.29 -5.07
C GLY A 314 0.40 21.29 -4.20
N THR A 315 -0.13 21.64 -3.03
CA THR A 315 0.52 22.57 -2.11
C THR A 315 1.83 22.00 -1.56
N ILE A 316 1.81 20.81 -0.97
CA ILE A 316 3.02 20.28 -0.31
C ILE A 316 4.13 19.91 -1.31
N LYS A 317 3.79 19.39 -2.48
CA LYS A 317 4.79 19.02 -3.49
C LYS A 317 5.25 20.20 -4.33
N ARG A 318 4.31 20.97 -4.92
CA ARG A 318 4.66 22.02 -5.89
C ARG A 318 5.06 23.32 -5.21
N GLN A 319 4.33 23.75 -4.18
CA GLN A 319 4.64 25.03 -3.53
C GLN A 319 5.71 24.90 -2.44
N TRP A 320 5.71 23.77 -1.67
CA TRP A 320 6.67 23.55 -0.59
C TRP A 320 7.84 22.65 -0.97
N ASN A 321 7.87 22.19 -2.21
CA ASN A 321 8.93 21.34 -2.79
C ASN A 321 9.21 20.06 -1.99
N LEU A 322 8.18 19.46 -1.38
CA LEU A 322 8.30 18.25 -0.59
C LEU A 322 8.29 17.00 -1.49
N TYR A 323 9.42 16.67 -2.06
CA TYR A 323 9.60 15.45 -2.86
C TYR A 323 10.37 14.37 -2.12
N TYR A 324 11.10 14.73 -1.07
CA TYR A 324 11.95 13.85 -0.29
C TYR A 324 11.67 13.98 1.20
N THR A 325 11.82 12.88 1.95
CA THR A 325 11.81 12.91 3.42
C THR A 325 13.19 13.27 3.94
N ASN A 326 13.27 13.99 5.06
CA ASN A 326 14.51 14.28 5.75
C ASN A 326 14.90 13.17 6.73
N LEU A 327 13.88 12.52 7.32
CA LEU A 327 14.06 11.47 8.30
C LEU A 327 14.08 10.08 7.63
N ARG A 328 14.52 9.07 8.37
CA ARG A 328 14.56 7.66 8.00
C ARG A 328 13.77 6.83 9.00
N GLY A 329 13.19 5.73 8.52
CA GLY A 329 12.33 4.86 9.32
C GLY A 329 10.87 5.32 9.31
N LEU A 330 9.96 4.35 9.21
CA LEU A 330 8.53 4.59 9.00
C LEU A 330 7.91 5.50 10.06
N GLU A 331 8.24 5.26 11.32
CA GLU A 331 7.69 6.02 12.45
C GLU A 331 8.10 7.50 12.41
N LYS A 332 9.40 7.77 12.19
CA LYS A 332 9.93 9.14 12.14
C LYS A 332 9.42 9.90 10.92
N VAL A 333 9.35 9.22 9.77
CA VAL A 333 8.80 9.79 8.53
C VAL A 333 7.31 10.08 8.69
N ASN A 334 6.56 9.21 9.37
CA ASN A 334 5.15 9.46 9.68
C ASN A 334 4.99 10.72 10.55
N GLY A 335 5.84 10.89 11.57
CA GLY A 335 5.86 12.11 12.40
C GLY A 335 6.22 13.37 11.61
N GLU A 336 7.23 13.31 10.73
CA GLU A 336 7.61 14.41 9.82
C GLU A 336 6.42 14.86 8.97
N LEU A 337 5.73 13.90 8.34
CA LEU A 337 4.61 14.20 7.45
C LEU A 337 3.36 14.64 8.21
N ALA A 338 3.10 14.10 9.39
CA ALA A 338 2.01 14.58 10.24
C ALA A 338 2.20 16.05 10.65
N LEU A 339 3.44 16.45 10.95
CA LEU A 339 3.77 17.85 11.21
C LEU A 339 3.53 18.73 9.99
N ILE A 340 3.96 18.30 8.81
CA ILE A 340 3.74 19.02 7.54
C ILE A 340 2.24 19.20 7.26
N MET A 341 1.42 18.15 7.48
CA MET A 341 -0.03 18.23 7.31
C MET A 341 -0.67 19.18 8.34
N THR A 342 -0.13 19.23 9.54
CA THR A 342 -0.58 20.20 10.56
C THR A 342 -0.28 21.63 10.12
N VAL A 343 0.92 21.92 9.62
CA VAL A 343 1.28 23.24 9.08
C VAL A 343 0.40 23.62 7.88
N TYR A 344 0.10 22.66 7.01
CA TYR A 344 -0.85 22.85 5.92
C TYR A 344 -2.22 23.30 6.45
N ASN A 345 -2.77 22.59 7.43
CA ASN A 345 -4.04 22.93 8.04
C ASN A 345 -4.01 24.31 8.71
N MET A 346 -2.93 24.68 9.40
CA MET A 346 -2.77 26.01 10.01
C MET A 346 -2.81 27.12 8.95
N LYS A 347 -2.01 26.96 7.87
CA LYS A 347 -2.00 27.90 6.75
C LYS A 347 -3.38 28.02 6.09
N ARG A 348 -4.03 26.89 5.86
CA ARG A 348 -5.36 26.83 5.24
C ARG A 348 -6.42 27.52 6.11
N SER A 349 -6.43 27.23 7.40
CA SER A 349 -7.36 27.84 8.37
C SER A 349 -7.18 29.36 8.46
N LYS A 350 -5.91 29.83 8.47
CA LYS A 350 -5.60 31.26 8.42
C LYS A 350 -6.14 31.91 7.13
N ASN A 351 -6.01 31.24 5.98
CA ASN A 351 -6.50 31.78 4.70
C ASN A 351 -8.04 31.85 4.65
N ILE A 352 -8.73 30.93 5.31
CA ILE A 352 -10.20 30.89 5.34
C ILE A 352 -10.77 31.93 6.30
N LEU A 353 -10.26 32.00 7.52
CA LEU A 353 -10.83 32.83 8.60
C LEU A 353 -10.18 34.22 8.71
N GLY A 354 -8.96 34.38 8.17
CA GLY A 354 -8.09 35.49 8.51
C GLY A 354 -7.41 35.30 9.89
N PHE A 355 -6.27 35.97 10.07
CA PHE A 355 -5.45 35.78 11.28
C PHE A 355 -6.17 36.21 12.59
N ALA A 356 -6.83 37.38 12.57
CA ALA A 356 -7.50 37.94 13.77
C ALA A 356 -8.59 37.01 14.29
N LYS A 357 -9.50 36.56 13.40
CA LYS A 357 -10.60 35.67 13.77
C LYS A 357 -10.11 34.28 14.21
N LEU A 358 -9.09 33.73 13.56
CA LEU A 358 -8.50 32.46 13.97
C LEU A 358 -7.92 32.55 15.39
N MET A 359 -7.21 33.65 15.71
CA MET A 359 -6.62 33.88 17.02
C MET A 359 -7.68 34.12 18.09
N GLU A 360 -8.77 34.79 17.76
CA GLU A 360 -9.92 34.98 18.64
C GLU A 360 -10.54 33.64 19.03
N ILE A 361 -10.86 32.80 18.04
CA ILE A 361 -11.43 31.46 18.27
C ILE A 361 -10.46 30.63 19.11
N LEU A 362 -9.15 30.63 18.78
CA LEU A 362 -8.15 29.87 19.49
C LEU A 362 -7.98 30.27 20.96
N LYS A 363 -8.02 31.57 21.25
CA LYS A 363 -7.93 32.10 22.64
C LYS A 363 -9.13 31.67 23.49
N ASN A 364 -10.32 31.59 22.88
CA ASN A 364 -11.56 31.24 23.58
C ASN A 364 -11.84 29.74 23.57
N TRP A 365 -11.00 28.95 22.84
CA TRP A 365 -11.21 27.53 22.74
C TRP A 365 -10.64 26.77 23.93
N THR A 366 -11.50 26.06 24.63
CA THR A 366 -11.12 25.11 25.68
C THR A 366 -11.38 23.71 25.20
N PRO A 367 -10.35 22.85 25.12
CA PRO A 367 -10.53 21.48 24.64
C PRO A 367 -11.47 20.71 25.55
N LYS A 368 -12.62 20.30 25.03
CA LYS A 368 -13.51 19.37 25.72
C LYS A 368 -12.85 17.98 25.63
N TYR A 369 -12.10 17.60 26.64
CA TYR A 369 -11.64 16.22 26.77
C TYR A 369 -12.85 15.36 27.15
N PRO A 370 -13.29 14.43 26.30
CA PRO A 370 -14.03 13.29 26.82
C PRO A 370 -13.08 12.59 27.79
N GLY A 371 -13.46 12.43 29.04
CA GLY A 371 -12.64 12.02 30.19
C GLY A 371 -12.04 10.60 30.11
N ARG A 372 -11.27 10.37 29.07
CA ARG A 372 -10.31 9.27 28.95
C ARG A 372 -8.95 9.92 29.03
N GLY A 373 -8.28 9.64 30.15
CA GLY A 373 -6.90 10.06 30.34
C GLY A 373 -6.10 9.85 29.06
N PHE A 374 -5.30 10.84 28.71
CA PHE A 374 -4.41 10.81 27.57
C PHE A 374 -3.39 9.67 27.80
N SER A 375 -3.81 8.45 27.53
CA SER A 375 -2.88 7.37 27.27
C SER A 375 -2.40 7.61 25.85
N ILE A 376 -1.17 8.07 25.71
CA ILE A 376 -0.39 7.86 24.52
C ILE A 376 -0.16 6.32 24.45
N LYS A 377 -1.23 5.58 24.24
CA LYS A 377 -1.15 4.29 23.64
C LYS A 377 -0.94 4.60 22.17
N SER A 378 0.35 4.86 21.80
CA SER A 378 0.81 4.43 20.52
C SER A 378 0.16 3.06 20.29
N ARG A 379 -0.78 2.97 19.38
CA ARG A 379 -1.07 1.70 18.70
C ARG A 379 0.17 1.46 17.84
N LEU A 380 1.27 1.14 18.49
CA LEU A 380 2.30 0.33 17.91
C LEU A 380 1.54 -0.92 17.45
N HIS A 381 1.35 -1.06 16.17
CA HIS A 381 1.29 -2.37 15.56
C HIS A 381 2.37 -3.15 16.28
N GLN A 382 1.97 -4.13 17.10
CA GLN A 382 2.95 -4.96 17.81
C GLN A 382 3.88 -5.49 16.73
N PRO A 383 5.15 -5.09 16.71
CA PRO A 383 6.11 -5.82 15.93
C PRO A 383 6.06 -7.21 16.57
N ARG A 384 5.72 -8.23 15.77
CA ARG A 384 5.98 -9.61 16.16
C ARG A 384 7.38 -9.62 16.72
N LEU A 385 7.51 -10.04 17.97
CA LEU A 385 8.76 -10.22 18.68
C LEU A 385 9.80 -10.87 17.76
N ILE A 386 10.62 -10.05 17.14
CA ILE A 386 11.90 -10.49 16.62
C ILE A 386 12.79 -10.47 17.85
N SER A 387 13.25 -11.66 18.26
CA SER A 387 14.15 -11.90 19.36
C SER A 387 15.22 -10.82 19.41
N GLN A 388 15.42 -10.32 20.63
CA GLN A 388 16.52 -9.45 20.98
C GLN A 388 17.85 -10.10 20.56
N ASN A 389 18.38 -9.73 19.41
CA ASN A 389 19.78 -9.89 19.09
C ASN A 389 20.45 -8.53 19.29
N LYS A 390 21.44 -8.55 20.17
CA LYS A 390 22.30 -7.47 20.70
C LYS A 390 22.67 -6.45 19.62
N PRO A 391 22.82 -5.16 19.98
CA PRO A 391 23.33 -4.16 19.07
C PRO A 391 24.76 -4.53 18.64
N PHE A 392 24.97 -4.66 17.33
CA PHE A 392 26.30 -4.79 16.76
C PHE A 392 26.99 -3.40 16.87
N ASN A 393 27.86 -3.27 17.85
CA ASN A 393 28.80 -2.16 17.96
C ASN A 393 29.84 -2.26 16.84
N PHE A 394 29.68 -1.47 15.78
CA PHE A 394 30.62 -1.35 14.67
C PHE A 394 31.39 -0.01 14.74
N PHE A 395 31.81 0.42 15.92
CA PHE A 395 32.76 1.52 16.06
C PHE A 395 33.39 1.47 17.48
N GLN A 396 34.36 0.59 17.64
CA GLN A 396 35.48 0.77 18.59
C GLN A 396 36.43 -0.39 18.38
N GLU A 397 37.43 -0.13 17.58
CA GLU A 397 38.79 -0.66 17.66
C GLU A 397 39.52 -0.27 16.39
N ASN A 398 40.22 0.82 16.48
CA ASN A 398 41.50 1.09 15.81
C ASN A 398 41.83 2.58 15.93
N ILE A 399 42.19 2.98 17.18
CA ILE A 399 43.17 4.06 17.43
C ILE A 399 44.03 3.55 18.56
N ALA A 400 45.12 2.85 18.23
CA ALA A 400 46.37 2.73 18.94
C ALA A 400 47.27 1.69 18.24
N ALA A 401 48.13 2.12 17.39
CA ALA A 401 49.49 1.76 17.09
C ALA A 401 49.84 2.14 15.65
#